data_1d581fdb93e4d28c0447a9afd61a656c
#
_entry.id   1d581fdb93e4d28c0447a9afd61a656c
#
_cell.length_a   1.000
_cell.length_b   1.000
_cell.length_c   1.000
_cell.angle_alpha   90.00
_cell.angle_beta   90.00
_cell.angle_gamma   90.00
#
_symmetry.space_group_name_H-M   'P 1'
#
loop_
_entity.id
_entity.type
_entity.pdbx_description
1 polymer ?
#
loop_
_entity_poly.entity_id
_entity_poly.type
_entity_poly.pdbx_seq_one_letter_code
_entity_poly.pdbx_strand_id
1 'polypeptide(L)' 'MVSFEGNITLKDGSPFPHAHVVLSDHNMSTAGGHLFETTVAAVGEFFLMEFDNDAYRELNEDVGLPCICLENRF' A
#
# COMPACT_ATOMS: atom_id res chain seq x y z
N MET A 1 -2.27 13.01 9.39
CA MET A 1 -2.13 11.57 9.12
C MET A 1 -1.46 10.93 10.32
N VAL A 2 -2.07 9.89 10.84
CA VAL A 2 -1.56 9.21 12.03
C VAL A 2 -0.64 8.08 11.66
N SER A 3 -0.98 7.29 10.66
CA SER A 3 -0.10 6.25 10.18
C SER A 3 -0.27 6.02 8.69
N PHE A 4 0.77 5.48 8.10
CA PHE A 4 0.80 5.14 6.69
C PHE A 4 1.64 3.88 6.55
N GLU A 5 1.07 2.83 6.01
CA GLU A 5 1.79 1.60 5.76
C GLU A 5 1.38 1.04 4.42
N GLY A 6 2.32 0.46 3.73
CA GLY A 6 2.00 -0.12 2.46
C GLY A 6 3.18 -0.80 1.80
N ASN A 7 2.99 -1.13 0.56
CA ASN A 7 4.02 -1.76 -0.24
C ASN A 7 3.87 -1.34 -1.70
N ILE A 8 4.91 -1.59 -2.46
CA ILE A 8 4.89 -1.41 -3.89
C ILE A 8 5.24 -2.75 -4.50
N THR A 9 4.33 -3.29 -5.26
CA THR A 9 4.50 -4.57 -5.93
C THR A 9 4.34 -4.36 -7.42
N LEU A 10 4.31 -5.43 -8.19
CA LEU A 10 4.06 -5.35 -9.61
C LEU A 10 2.67 -5.88 -9.91
N LYS A 11 1.98 -5.19 -10.78
CA LYS A 11 0.71 -5.65 -11.31
C LYS A 11 0.73 -5.40 -12.80
N ASP A 12 0.58 -6.47 -13.57
CA ASP A 12 0.67 -6.42 -15.03
C ASP A 12 1.98 -5.77 -15.50
N GLY A 13 3.06 -6.02 -14.78
CA GLY A 13 4.37 -5.52 -15.12
C GLY A 13 4.65 -4.09 -14.73
N SER A 14 3.71 -3.42 -14.07
CA SER A 14 3.88 -2.04 -13.64
C SER A 14 3.87 -1.92 -12.13
N PRO A 15 4.56 -0.93 -11.56
CA PRO A 15 4.51 -0.72 -10.13
C PRO A 15 3.09 -0.49 -9.64
N PHE A 16 2.73 -1.14 -8.56
CA PHE A 16 1.41 -1.05 -7.98
C PHE A 16 1.53 -0.72 -6.50
N PRO A 17 1.41 0.54 -6.12
CA PRO A 17 1.40 0.93 -4.71
C PRO A 17 0.10 0.51 -4.04
N HIS A 18 0.22 0.05 -2.81
CA HIS A 18 -0.93 -0.32 -2.01
C HIS A 18 -0.66 0.15 -0.59
N ALA A 19 -1.47 1.04 -0.10
CA ALA A 19 -1.27 1.63 1.21
C ALA A 19 -2.57 1.77 1.97
N HIS A 20 -2.45 1.66 3.29
CA HIS A 20 -3.52 1.97 4.21
C HIS A 20 -3.09 3.13 5.07
N VAL A 21 -4.02 3.99 5.40
CA VAL A 21 -3.74 5.15 6.23
C VAL A 21 -4.72 5.23 7.38
N VAL A 22 -4.29 5.87 8.44
CA VAL A 22 -5.16 6.30 9.52
C VAL A 22 -5.04 7.81 9.63
N LEU A 23 -6.17 8.48 9.56
CA LEU A 23 -6.25 9.93 9.62
C LEU A 23 -6.95 10.36 10.90
N SER A 24 -6.57 11.52 11.41
CA SER A 24 -7.22 12.09 12.57
C SER A 24 -7.48 13.56 12.30
N ASP A 25 -8.62 14.04 12.75
CA ASP A 25 -8.97 15.46 12.64
C ASP A 25 -8.68 16.18 13.95
N HIS A 26 -9.02 17.47 13.98
CA HIS A 26 -8.80 18.30 15.17
C HIS A 26 -9.66 17.89 16.36
N ASN A 27 -10.72 17.14 16.14
CA ASN A 27 -11.59 16.64 17.19
C ASN A 27 -11.17 15.25 17.66
N MET A 28 -10.03 14.76 17.21
CA MET A 28 -9.50 13.43 17.53
C MET A 28 -10.34 12.28 16.99
N SER A 29 -11.18 12.55 16.03
CA SER A 29 -11.87 11.50 15.32
C SER A 29 -10.93 10.88 14.30
N THR A 30 -10.97 9.56 14.16
CA THR A 30 -10.08 8.86 13.24
C THR A 30 -10.86 8.13 12.17
N ALA A 31 -10.21 7.96 11.04
CA ALA A 31 -10.74 7.17 9.94
C ALA A 31 -9.57 6.48 9.27
N GLY A 32 -9.80 5.28 8.77
CA GLY A 32 -8.76 4.51 8.12
C GLY A 32 -9.29 3.78 6.90
N GLY A 33 -8.38 3.41 6.02
CA GLY A 33 -8.73 2.67 4.83
C GLY A 33 -7.63 2.69 3.79
N HIS A 34 -7.99 2.24 2.60
CA HIS A 34 -7.09 2.28 1.45
C HIS A 34 -6.83 3.72 1.03
N LEU A 35 -5.59 3.98 0.65
CA LEU A 35 -5.21 5.26 0.10
C LEU A 35 -5.04 5.10 -1.40
N PHE A 36 -5.79 5.89 -2.16
CA PHE A 36 -5.65 5.94 -3.61
C PHE A 36 -4.84 7.14 -4.04
N GLU A 37 -5.08 8.27 -3.42
CA GLU A 37 -4.41 9.51 -3.79
C GLU A 37 -4.50 10.50 -2.65
N THR A 38 -3.43 11.25 -2.43
CA THR A 38 -3.44 12.30 -1.44
C THR A 38 -2.39 13.34 -1.79
N THR A 39 -2.49 14.49 -1.15
CA THR A 39 -1.51 15.55 -1.27
C THR A 39 -1.00 15.92 0.10
N VAL A 40 0.32 15.98 0.23
CA VAL A 40 0.93 16.37 1.50
C VAL A 40 0.85 17.88 1.63
N ALA A 41 0.25 18.35 2.73
CA ALA A 41 0.07 19.79 2.92
C ALA A 41 1.34 20.49 3.35
N ALA A 42 2.21 19.79 4.05
CA ALA A 42 3.45 20.38 4.55
C ALA A 42 4.66 19.52 4.21
N VAL A 43 4.87 18.44 4.98
CA VAL A 43 6.06 17.59 4.81
C VAL A 43 5.68 16.14 4.97
N GLY A 44 6.29 15.27 4.18
CA GLY A 44 6.17 13.83 4.35
C GLY A 44 7.54 13.20 4.34
N GLU A 45 7.77 12.27 5.26
CA GLU A 45 9.00 11.51 5.31
C GLU A 45 8.64 10.02 5.27
N PHE A 46 9.36 9.27 4.43
CA PHE A 46 9.04 7.88 4.18
C PHE A 46 10.26 6.99 4.38
N PHE A 47 10.00 5.81 4.95
CA PHE A 47 10.99 4.76 4.98
C PHE A 47 10.60 3.71 3.97
N LEU A 48 11.53 3.35 3.11
CA LEU A 48 11.32 2.31 2.13
C LEU A 48 12.34 1.20 2.36
N MET A 49 11.86 -0.03 2.29
CA MET A 49 12.72 -1.19 2.39
C MET A 49 12.55 -2.00 1.12
N GLU A 50 13.66 -2.27 0.44
CA GLU A 50 13.64 -3.01 -0.79
C GLU A 50 13.99 -4.47 -0.53
N PHE A 51 13.27 -5.36 -1.19
CA PHE A 51 13.51 -6.79 -1.05
C PHE A 51 14.06 -7.35 -2.35
N ASP A 52 14.85 -8.42 -2.24
CA ASP A 52 15.48 -9.04 -3.40
C ASP A 52 14.52 -9.82 -4.28
N ASN A 53 13.37 -10.21 -3.75
CA ASN A 53 12.40 -10.98 -4.50
C ASN A 53 11.39 -10.08 -5.16
N ASP A 54 10.98 -10.43 -6.37
CA ASP A 54 9.87 -9.75 -7.00
C ASP A 54 8.56 -10.22 -6.39
N ALA A 55 7.69 -9.29 -6.12
CA ALA A 55 6.34 -9.57 -5.66
C ALA A 55 5.37 -8.94 -6.64
N TYR A 56 4.33 -9.66 -7.01
CA TYR A 56 3.35 -9.15 -7.95
C TYR A 56 1.95 -9.49 -7.46
N ARG A 57 0.96 -8.86 -8.08
CA ARG A 57 -0.43 -9.06 -7.71
C ARG A 57 -1.20 -9.68 -8.86
N GLU A 58 -2.05 -10.63 -8.50
CA GLU A 58 -2.97 -11.24 -9.43
C GLU A 58 -4.35 -11.23 -8.80
N LEU A 59 -5.36 -11.16 -9.65
CA LEU A 59 -6.73 -11.25 -9.18
C LEU A 59 -6.96 -12.63 -8.59
N ASN A 60 -7.39 -12.66 -7.35
CA ASN A 60 -7.80 -13.90 -6.71
C ASN A 60 -9.31 -13.99 -6.84
N GLU A 61 -9.78 -14.98 -7.59
CA GLU A 61 -11.20 -15.10 -7.89
C GLU A 61 -12.03 -15.43 -6.66
N ASP A 62 -11.44 -16.07 -5.67
CA ASP A 62 -12.16 -16.42 -4.46
C ASP A 62 -12.50 -15.21 -3.61
N VAL A 63 -11.64 -14.20 -3.61
CA VAL A 63 -11.89 -12.99 -2.83
C VAL A 63 -12.20 -11.78 -3.70
N GLY A 64 -11.99 -11.87 -5.00
CA GLY A 64 -12.29 -10.76 -5.91
C GLY A 64 -11.34 -9.59 -5.83
N LEU A 65 -10.14 -9.79 -5.29
CA LEU A 65 -9.17 -8.72 -5.09
C LEU A 65 -7.80 -9.14 -5.63
N PRO A 66 -6.97 -8.17 -6.04
CA PRO A 66 -5.58 -8.46 -6.39
C PRO A 66 -4.82 -8.87 -5.14
N CYS A 67 -4.26 -10.06 -5.13
CA CYS A 67 -3.50 -10.59 -4.01
C CYS A 67 -2.04 -10.75 -4.38
N ILE A 68 -1.17 -10.66 -3.38
CA ILE A 68 0.27 -10.74 -3.60
C ILE A 68 0.67 -12.18 -3.87
N CYS A 69 1.46 -12.36 -4.92
CA CYS A 69 2.11 -13.61 -5.25
C CYS A 69 3.60 -13.38 -5.23
N LEU A 70 4.35 -14.30 -4.65
CA LEU A 70 5.80 -14.19 -4.64
C LEU A 70 6.40 -15.01 -5.76
N GLU A 71 7.34 -14.39 -6.46
CA GLU A 71 7.99 -15.02 -7.56
C GLU A 71 8.83 -16.15 -7.12
N ASN A 72 9.39 -16.12 -6.04
CA ASN A 72 10.27 -17.12 -5.64
C ASN A 72 9.76 -18.13 -4.79
N ARG A 73 10.36 -19.08 -4.74
CA ARG A 73 10.06 -20.10 -4.03
C ARG A 73 11.23 -20.65 -3.41
N PHE A 74 11.08 -21.41 -2.64
CA PHE A 74 12.11 -21.91 -1.84
C PHE A 74 12.33 -23.37 -2.16
#